data_896dae7dffb0a5c4343f18fb319ba249
#
_entry.id   896dae7dffb0a5c4343f18fb319ba249
#
_cell.length_a   1.000
_cell.length_b   1.000
_cell.length_c   1.000
_cell.angle_alpha   90.00
_cell.angle_beta   90.00
_cell.angle_gamma   90.00
#
_symmetry.space_group_name_H-M   'P 1'
#
loop_
_entity.id
_entity.type
_entity.pdbx_description
1 polymer ?
#
loop_
_entity_poly.entity_id
_entity_poly.type
_entity_poly.pdbx_seq_one_letter_code
_entity_poly.pdbx_strand_id
1 'polypeptide(L)'
;MTKISGIYAATMSVLNSDLSLNVEKTINHAEKLIDQGCHGTAIFGSTGQSQLISISEKIDLLNKLSISKYKDKHLIGTGLNSLVETINFMKIAISL
;
A
#
# COMPACT_ATOMS: atom_id res chain seq x y z
N MET A 1 15.67 10.52 -8.87
CA MET A 1 15.13 9.56 -7.88
C MET A 1 15.16 10.18 -6.50
N THR A 2 14.03 10.16 -5.81
CA THR A 2 13.94 10.73 -4.48
C THR A 2 14.65 9.83 -3.47
N LYS A 3 15.47 10.42 -2.62
CA LYS A 3 16.15 9.68 -1.56
C LYS A 3 15.16 9.34 -0.45
N ILE A 4 15.08 8.07 -0.07
CA ILE A 4 14.22 7.62 1.02
C ILE A 4 14.93 7.92 2.35
N SER A 5 14.27 8.68 3.21
CA SER A 5 14.80 9.00 4.53
C SER A 5 13.66 9.29 5.49
N GLY A 6 13.95 9.17 6.79
CA GLY A 6 12.98 9.47 7.84
C GLY A 6 12.26 8.23 8.38
N ILE A 7 11.15 8.45 9.06
CA ILE A 7 10.37 7.40 9.73
C ILE A 7 9.21 6.97 8.82
N TYR A 8 9.16 5.69 8.49
CA TYR A 8 8.08 5.09 7.70
C TYR A 8 7.31 4.11 8.57
N ALA A 9 6.00 4.30 8.68
CA ALA A 9 5.14 3.43 9.47
C ALA A 9 4.68 2.24 8.65
N ALA A 10 4.77 1.03 9.24
CA ALA A 10 4.16 -0.16 8.66
C ALA A 10 2.64 -0.04 8.81
N THR A 11 1.94 0.06 7.71
CA THR A 11 0.52 0.38 7.68
C THR A 11 -0.34 -0.88 7.76
N MET A 12 -1.33 -0.86 8.63
CA MET A 12 -2.35 -1.91 8.70
C MET A 12 -3.34 -1.77 7.56
N SER A 13 -3.83 -2.90 7.06
CA SER A 13 -4.92 -2.92 6.09
C SER A 13 -6.26 -2.92 6.85
N VAL A 14 -7.20 -2.08 6.41
CA VAL A 14 -8.53 -2.02 7.00
C VAL A 14 -9.47 -2.90 6.18
N LEU A 15 -10.11 -3.86 6.85
CA LEU A 15 -11.01 -4.81 6.19
C LEU A 15 -12.46 -4.46 6.49
N ASN A 16 -13.35 -4.77 5.53
CA ASN A 16 -14.78 -4.72 5.73
C ASN A 16 -15.23 -5.93 6.58
N SER A 17 -16.49 -5.93 7.01
CA SER A 17 -17.05 -7.04 7.80
C SER A 17 -17.06 -8.37 7.04
N ASP A 18 -17.05 -8.34 5.71
CA ASP A 18 -16.95 -9.54 4.87
C ASP A 18 -15.51 -9.96 4.57
N LEU A 19 -14.54 -9.33 5.22
CA LEU A 19 -13.10 -9.56 5.10
C LEU A 19 -12.47 -9.05 3.79
N SER A 20 -13.22 -8.35 2.95
CA SER A 20 -12.63 -7.67 1.79
C SER A 20 -11.87 -6.42 2.22
N LEU A 21 -10.90 -6.00 1.41
CA LEU A 21 -10.12 -4.79 1.70
C LEU A 21 -10.98 -3.54 1.56
N ASN A 22 -10.99 -2.70 2.59
CA ASN A 22 -11.58 -1.36 2.48
C ASN A 22 -10.49 -0.40 2.00
N VAL A 23 -10.47 -0.15 0.70
CA VAL A 23 -9.43 0.66 0.05
C VAL A 23 -9.42 2.08 0.60
N GLU A 24 -10.58 2.71 0.68
CA GLU A 24 -10.69 4.10 1.15
C GLU A 24 -10.20 4.27 2.58
N LYS A 25 -10.65 3.42 3.50
CA LYS A 25 -10.23 3.49 4.90
C LYS A 25 -8.76 3.15 5.08
N THR A 26 -8.23 2.23 4.27
CA THR A 26 -6.80 1.89 4.31
C THR A 26 -5.95 3.09 3.91
N ILE A 27 -6.33 3.78 2.83
CA ILE A 27 -5.63 4.98 2.40
C ILE A 27 -5.77 6.10 3.42
N ASN A 28 -6.97 6.31 3.97
CA ASN A 28 -7.18 7.33 5.00
C ASN A 28 -6.33 7.08 6.24
N HIS A 29 -6.19 5.81 6.65
CA HIS A 29 -5.32 5.44 7.76
C HIS A 29 -3.86 5.78 7.46
N ALA A 30 -3.39 5.44 6.26
CA ALA A 30 -2.02 5.74 5.85
C ALA A 30 -1.75 7.25 5.82
N GLU A 31 -2.66 8.01 5.23
CA GLU A 31 -2.54 9.48 5.18
C GLU A 31 -2.55 10.10 6.57
N LYS A 32 -3.36 9.57 7.48
CA LYS A 32 -3.42 10.03 8.87
C LYS A 32 -2.08 9.84 9.57
N LEU A 33 -1.39 8.73 9.35
CA LEU A 33 -0.07 8.51 9.93
C LEU A 33 0.94 9.55 9.43
N ILE A 34 0.88 9.93 8.18
CA ILE A 34 1.74 10.97 7.63
C ILE A 34 1.39 12.33 8.23
N ASP A 35 0.10 12.65 8.35
CA ASP A 35 -0.36 13.89 8.98
C ASP A 35 0.07 13.98 10.45
N GLN A 36 0.24 12.84 11.14
CA GLN A 36 0.65 12.79 12.53
C GLN A 36 2.18 12.83 12.72
N GLY A 37 2.95 12.94 11.66
CA GLY A 37 4.39 13.15 11.73
C GLY A 37 5.27 12.09 11.09
N CYS A 38 4.71 11.00 10.57
CA CYS A 38 5.50 10.03 9.82
C CYS A 38 5.92 10.63 8.48
N HIS A 39 7.11 10.27 8.01
CA HIS A 39 7.60 10.74 6.71
C HIS A 39 6.95 9.99 5.55
N GLY A 40 6.43 8.80 5.80
CA GLY A 40 5.72 8.00 4.83
C GLY A 40 5.17 6.73 5.44
N THR A 41 4.66 5.84 4.61
CA THR A 41 4.10 4.55 5.04
C THR A 41 4.63 3.41 4.19
N ALA A 42 4.61 2.20 4.76
CA ALA A 42 4.90 0.97 4.03
C ALA A 42 3.61 0.15 3.98
N ILE A 43 3.02 0.03 2.81
CA ILE A 43 1.73 -0.63 2.57
C ILE A 43 1.98 -2.04 2.05
N PHE A 44 1.14 -3.00 2.47
CA PHE A 44 1.22 -4.41 2.08
C PHE A 44 2.49 -5.11 2.56
N GLY A 45 3.03 -4.70 3.70
CA GLY A 45 4.01 -5.48 4.43
C GLY A 45 3.34 -6.54 5.30
N SER A 46 4.12 -7.20 6.16
CA SER A 46 3.58 -8.23 7.08
C SER A 46 2.51 -7.67 8.01
N THR A 47 2.70 -6.46 8.53
CA THR A 47 1.74 -5.79 9.40
C THR A 47 0.42 -5.53 8.68
N GLY A 48 0.46 -5.21 7.38
CA GLY A 48 -0.72 -5.00 6.55
C GLY A 48 -1.38 -6.28 6.07
N GLN A 49 -0.91 -7.45 6.53
CA GLN A 49 -1.49 -8.75 6.18
C GLN A 49 -1.56 -8.99 4.67
N SER A 50 -0.49 -8.63 3.97
CA SER A 50 -0.41 -8.69 2.52
C SER A 50 -0.83 -10.04 1.93
N GLN A 51 -0.51 -11.14 2.63
CA GLN A 51 -0.83 -12.50 2.17
C GLN A 51 -2.34 -12.78 2.12
N LEU A 52 -3.14 -12.01 2.85
CA LEU A 52 -4.59 -12.18 2.92
C LEU A 52 -5.35 -11.27 1.96
N ILE A 53 -4.65 -10.39 1.27
CA ILE A 53 -5.26 -9.41 0.36
C ILE A 53 -5.11 -9.91 -1.08
N SER A 54 -6.21 -9.90 -1.85
CA SER A 54 -6.17 -10.33 -3.25
C SER A 54 -5.42 -9.34 -4.13
N ILE A 55 -4.91 -9.81 -5.28
CA ILE A 55 -4.20 -8.96 -6.23
C ILE A 55 -5.11 -7.87 -6.77
N SER A 56 -6.38 -8.19 -7.08
CA SER A 56 -7.33 -7.20 -7.58
C SER A 56 -7.58 -6.08 -6.56
N GLU A 57 -7.67 -6.41 -5.29
CA GLU A 57 -7.83 -5.42 -4.22
C GLU A 57 -6.58 -4.54 -4.10
N LYS A 58 -5.39 -5.12 -4.22
CA LYS A 58 -4.13 -4.37 -4.21
C LYS A 58 -4.05 -3.39 -5.37
N ILE A 59 -4.46 -3.82 -6.57
CA ILE A 59 -4.48 -2.96 -7.75
C ILE A 59 -5.46 -1.81 -7.56
N ASP A 60 -6.65 -2.07 -7.02
CA ASP A 60 -7.63 -1.02 -6.72
C ASP A 60 -7.05 0.03 -5.77
N LEU A 61 -6.34 -0.42 -4.74
CA LEU A 61 -5.70 0.49 -3.80
C LEU A 61 -4.62 1.32 -4.49
N LEU A 62 -3.78 0.71 -5.34
CA LEU A 62 -2.74 1.43 -6.07
C LEU A 62 -3.33 2.49 -6.99
N ASN A 63 -4.42 2.18 -7.68
CA ASN A 63 -5.09 3.15 -8.56
C ASN A 63 -5.57 4.38 -7.78
N LYS A 64 -6.11 4.17 -6.59
CA LYS A 64 -6.55 5.28 -5.74
C LYS A 64 -5.38 6.03 -5.10
N LEU A 65 -4.31 5.33 -4.75
CA LEU A 65 -3.10 5.98 -4.24
C LEU A 65 -2.44 6.87 -5.29
N SER A 66 -2.54 6.52 -6.56
CA SER A 66 -1.90 7.29 -7.63
C SER A 66 -2.43 8.73 -7.74
N ILE A 67 -3.62 9.00 -7.20
CA ILE A 67 -4.22 10.32 -7.14
C ILE A 67 -4.26 10.90 -5.73
N SER A 68 -3.60 10.24 -4.78
CA SER A 68 -3.51 10.71 -3.39
C SER A 68 -2.55 11.88 -3.26
N LYS A 69 -2.81 12.77 -2.31
CA LYS A 69 -1.95 13.90 -2.01
C LYS A 69 -0.55 13.49 -1.52
N TYR A 70 -0.39 12.27 -1.02
CA TYR A 70 0.88 11.74 -0.53
C TYR A 70 1.42 10.61 -1.39
N LYS A 71 1.11 10.61 -2.68
CA LYS A 71 1.49 9.53 -3.61
C LYS A 71 2.94 9.09 -3.45
N ASP A 72 3.87 10.03 -3.34
CA ASP A 72 5.31 9.74 -3.32
C ASP A 72 5.83 9.33 -1.94
N LYS A 73 4.96 9.26 -0.93
CA LYS A 73 5.34 8.95 0.45
C LYS A 73 4.96 7.53 0.87
N HIS A 74 4.53 6.69 -0.07
CA HIS A 74 4.13 5.32 0.23
C HIS A 74 5.10 4.33 -0.41
N LEU A 75 5.58 3.38 0.38
CA LEU A 75 6.31 2.20 -0.09
C LEU A 75 5.32 1.05 -0.21
N ILE A 76 5.33 0.36 -1.34
CA ILE A 76 4.39 -0.72 -1.62
C ILE A 76 5.11 -2.06 -1.58
N GLY A 77 4.63 -2.97 -0.73
CA GLY A 77 5.11 -4.34 -0.73
C GLY A 77 4.56 -5.10 -1.94
N THR A 78 5.45 -5.65 -2.76
CA THR A 78 5.06 -6.34 -3.99
C THR A 78 5.25 -7.85 -3.92
N GLY A 79 5.74 -8.38 -2.79
CA GLY A 79 5.96 -9.81 -2.63
C GLY A 79 4.66 -10.59 -2.62
N LEU A 80 4.59 -11.60 -3.48
CA LEU A 80 3.45 -12.52 -3.59
C LEU A 80 4.00 -13.95 -3.57
N ASN A 81 3.09 -14.94 -3.41
CA ASN A 81 3.50 -16.34 -3.35
C ASN A 81 3.99 -16.87 -4.72
N SER A 82 3.61 -16.24 -5.81
CA SER A 82 4.03 -16.59 -7.16
C SER A 82 5.05 -15.57 -7.66
N LEU A 83 6.19 -16.05 -8.18
CA LEU A 83 7.19 -15.16 -8.77
C LEU A 83 6.65 -14.40 -9.97
N VAL A 84 5.88 -15.08 -10.83
CA VAL A 84 5.27 -14.45 -12.01
C VAL A 84 4.32 -13.33 -11.59
N GLU A 85 3.47 -13.59 -10.59
CA GLU A 85 2.53 -12.58 -10.09
C GLU A 85 3.27 -11.41 -9.42
N THR A 86 4.35 -11.67 -8.70
CA THR A 86 5.17 -10.62 -8.09
C THR A 86 5.74 -9.70 -9.16
N ILE A 87 6.29 -10.24 -10.24
CA ILE A 87 6.85 -9.45 -11.34
C ILE A 87 5.76 -8.62 -12.00
N ASN A 88 4.61 -9.21 -12.28
CA ASN A 88 3.49 -8.51 -12.91
C ASN A 88 2.97 -7.37 -12.02
N PHE A 89 2.84 -7.63 -10.73
CA PHE A 89 2.39 -6.61 -9.77
C PHE A 89 3.39 -5.45 -9.68
N MET A 90 4.68 -5.74 -9.66
CA MET A 90 5.72 -4.71 -9.66
C MET A 90 5.61 -3.82 -10.90
N LYS A 91 5.37 -4.40 -12.08
CA LYS A 91 5.19 -3.62 -13.30
C LYS A 91 4.01 -2.68 -13.22
N ILE A 92 2.90 -3.13 -12.64
CA ILE A 92 1.72 -2.30 -12.43
C ILE A 92 2.02 -1.16 -11.46
N ALA A 93 2.67 -1.47 -10.35
CA ALA A 93 3.01 -0.47 -9.34
C ALA A 93 3.93 0.62 -9.89
N ILE A 94 4.92 0.24 -10.69
CA ILE A 94 5.85 1.19 -11.30
C ILE A 94 5.15 2.08 -12.33
N SER A 95 4.15 1.56 -13.04
CA SER A 95 3.43 2.32 -14.07
C SER A 95 2.51 3.40 -13.49
N LEU A 96 2.20 3.32 -12.22
CA LEU A 96 1.34 4.29 -11.53
C LEU A 96 2.18 5.31 -10.78
#